data_20f9007dedf16f18bf584b0ca8a58e53
#
_entry.id   20f9007dedf16f18bf584b0ca8a58e53
#
_cell.length_a   1.000
_cell.length_b   1.000
_cell.length_c   1.000
_cell.angle_alpha   90.00
_cell.angle_beta   90.00
_cell.angle_gamma   90.00
#
_symmetry.space_group_name_H-M   'P 1'
#
loop_
_entity.id
_entity.type
_entity.pdbx_description
1 polymer ?
#
loop_
_entity_poly.entity_id
_entity_poly.type
_entity_poly.pdbx_seq_one_letter_code
_entity_poly.pdbx_strand_id
1 'polypeptide(L)'
;MVELNEGKMGIFRAIVMDGKIIGSISVERNAEKLKEGEIGYMLLTEYWSRGIATEAVSQICGIAFRTLSLDSIVANVYEQNTASFRVLEKNGFVTASPVGTMDIRQVVKRSGTPAIGNASAPQSPVGTTDIRQAVKHSGTPAIGKSHGVTTDIKQVVQSDRTEPLLSPNRPLIIAGPCSVESEAQIMATAQALAQIPEVKLLRGGIWKPRTRPDAFEGRGEEGLVWLREAKCETGLPTATEVATPEHIELALKYDIDALWIGARTVVNPFSVQQLADALQGVDVPVFIKNPVSPDLNLWLGAFERFQKAGVKQLAAIHRGFSYYKESPYRNFPMWEIPIELTQRLNVPLITDVSHICGNRELLQPTAQKALDLATDGLMIECHINPDAALTDARQQITPEALKELIGKLTFRSKKSGGTERDLANLRGEIDDIDSELLQLLARRMEVSAQIGEYKKRNNVTVVQMDRWKKILADHIETGKDLGLDSELITEVFEAIHQASIERQSRIMEG
;
A
#
# COMPACT_ATOMS: atom_id res chain seq x y z
N MET A 1 18.19 -5.44 0.09
CA MET A 1 18.41 -5.20 1.53
C MET A 1 19.89 -5.26 1.96
N VAL A 2 20.77 -5.78 1.14
CA VAL A 2 22.22 -5.86 1.47
C VAL A 2 22.92 -4.50 1.39
N GLU A 3 22.48 -3.59 0.52
CA GLU A 3 23.12 -2.27 0.32
C GLU A 3 22.87 -1.25 1.44
N LEU A 4 21.76 -1.36 2.18
CA LEU A 4 21.45 -0.45 3.29
C LEU A 4 22.36 -0.63 4.52
N ASN A 5 23.05 -1.74 4.63
CA ASN A 5 23.99 -1.99 5.74
C ASN A 5 25.36 -1.30 5.60
N GLU A 6 25.75 -0.81 4.44
CA GLU A 6 27.02 -0.15 4.21
C GLU A 6 27.00 1.36 4.34
N GLY A 7 25.83 1.95 4.46
CA GLY A 7 25.68 3.37 4.22
C GLY A 7 25.15 4.19 5.37
N LYS A 8 25.56 4.13 6.60
CA LYS A 8 25.22 5.17 7.60
C LYS A 8 23.70 5.42 7.85
N MET A 9 22.79 4.72 7.17
CA MET A 9 21.33 4.98 7.20
C MET A 9 20.59 4.12 8.23
N GLY A 10 21.05 2.92 8.54
CA GLY A 10 20.38 2.06 9.51
C GLY A 10 21.10 0.73 9.77
N ILE A 11 20.61 0.01 10.77
CA ILE A 11 21.08 -1.32 11.16
C ILE A 11 19.88 -2.25 11.16
N PHE A 12 19.99 -3.35 10.41
CA PHE A 12 18.93 -4.37 10.29
C PHE A 12 19.51 -5.72 10.73
N ARG A 13 18.80 -6.46 11.59
CA ARG A 13 19.22 -7.77 12.09
C ARG A 13 18.06 -8.75 12.13
N ALA A 14 18.37 -10.02 11.84
CA ALA A 14 17.48 -11.13 12.16
C ALA A 14 17.66 -11.54 13.62
N ILE A 15 16.57 -11.86 14.30
CA ILE A 15 16.58 -12.53 15.59
C ILE A 15 16.56 -14.02 15.32
N VAL A 16 17.60 -14.73 15.77
CA VAL A 16 17.79 -16.16 15.49
C VAL A 16 17.83 -16.94 16.82
N MET A 17 17.14 -18.06 16.87
CA MET A 17 17.19 -19.02 17.97
C MET A 17 17.24 -20.43 17.40
N ASP A 18 18.17 -21.25 17.91
CA ASP A 18 18.41 -22.63 17.44
C ASP A 18 18.54 -22.76 15.91
N GLY A 19 19.22 -21.79 15.28
CA GLY A 19 19.44 -21.74 13.84
C GLY A 19 18.23 -21.32 12.99
N LYS A 20 17.08 -21.00 13.62
CA LYS A 20 15.89 -20.50 12.94
C LYS A 20 15.72 -18.99 13.14
N ILE A 21 15.32 -18.29 12.08
CA ILE A 21 14.92 -16.89 12.18
C ILE A 21 13.52 -16.82 12.82
N ILE A 22 13.43 -16.16 13.98
CA ILE A 22 12.21 -16.04 14.78
C ILE A 22 11.68 -14.62 14.84
N GLY A 23 12.36 -13.67 14.23
CA GLY A 23 11.97 -12.26 14.19
C GLY A 23 13.01 -11.39 13.50
N SER A 24 12.73 -10.09 13.48
CA SER A 24 13.63 -9.06 12.96
C SER A 24 13.61 -7.83 13.84
N ILE A 25 14.69 -7.05 13.76
CA ILE A 25 14.85 -5.80 14.50
C ILE A 25 15.70 -4.82 13.70
N SER A 26 15.33 -3.55 13.68
CA SER A 26 16.06 -2.49 13.00
C SER A 26 16.18 -1.23 13.85
N VAL A 27 17.20 -0.43 13.56
CA VAL A 27 17.31 0.98 13.94
C VAL A 27 17.66 1.76 12.70
N GLU A 28 16.78 2.64 12.28
CA GLU A 28 16.93 3.46 11.10
C GLU A 28 17.17 4.91 11.50
N ARG A 29 18.10 5.59 10.84
CA ARG A 29 18.41 7.01 11.09
C ARG A 29 17.24 7.86 10.58
N ASN A 30 16.80 8.81 11.39
CA ASN A 30 15.83 9.79 10.96
C ASN A 30 16.45 10.72 9.90
N ALA A 31 15.81 10.86 8.75
CA ALA A 31 16.32 11.66 7.63
C ALA A 31 16.41 13.16 7.95
N GLU A 32 15.51 13.67 8.81
CA GLU A 32 15.45 15.09 9.21
C GLU A 32 16.31 15.36 10.44
N LYS A 33 16.48 14.35 11.32
CA LYS A 33 17.22 14.48 12.57
C LYS A 33 18.35 13.46 12.61
N LEU A 34 19.45 13.74 11.95
CA LEU A 34 20.58 12.83 11.72
C LEU A 34 21.20 12.20 12.98
N LYS A 35 20.90 12.73 14.16
CA LYS A 35 21.34 12.23 15.47
C LYS A 35 20.28 11.40 16.21
N GLU A 36 19.12 11.24 15.59
CA GLU A 36 18.00 10.43 16.11
C GLU A 36 17.80 9.21 15.22
N GLY A 37 17.54 8.06 15.81
CA GLY A 37 17.18 6.83 15.10
C GLY A 37 15.80 6.35 15.53
N GLU A 38 15.07 5.65 14.67
CA GLU A 38 13.81 4.99 14.99
C GLU A 38 14.02 3.48 15.07
N ILE A 39 13.54 2.86 16.15
CA ILE A 39 13.61 1.41 16.34
C ILE A 39 12.30 0.74 15.97
N GLY A 40 12.38 -0.32 15.16
CA GLY A 40 11.29 -1.24 14.86
C GLY A 40 11.70 -2.70 15.15
N TYR A 41 10.77 -3.52 15.65
CA TYR A 41 11.02 -4.95 15.84
C TYR A 41 9.74 -5.77 15.77
N MET A 42 9.90 -7.02 15.36
CA MET A 42 8.87 -8.03 15.36
C MET A 42 9.42 -9.38 15.81
N LEU A 43 8.57 -10.20 16.41
CA LEU A 43 8.89 -11.54 16.86
C LEU A 43 7.68 -12.45 16.61
N LEU A 44 7.91 -13.68 16.16
CA LEU A 44 6.86 -14.68 16.01
C LEU A 44 6.15 -14.90 17.35
N THR A 45 4.83 -15.04 17.33
CA THR A 45 3.97 -15.09 18.53
C THR A 45 4.32 -16.21 19.48
N GLU A 46 4.74 -17.36 18.98
CA GLU A 46 5.17 -18.53 19.75
C GLU A 46 6.44 -18.27 20.62
N TYR A 47 7.15 -17.17 20.34
CA TYR A 47 8.34 -16.76 21.08
C TYR A 47 8.11 -15.56 22.01
N TRP A 48 6.87 -15.10 22.13
CA TRP A 48 6.52 -13.99 23.00
C TRP A 48 6.66 -14.36 24.49
N SER A 49 6.73 -13.35 25.33
CA SER A 49 6.83 -13.48 26.80
C SER A 49 8.05 -14.25 27.33
N ARG A 50 9.05 -14.54 26.48
CA ARG A 50 10.30 -15.24 26.85
C ARG A 50 11.49 -14.30 27.07
N GLY A 51 11.29 -12.98 27.04
CA GLY A 51 12.36 -11.99 27.21
C GLY A 51 13.21 -11.72 25.97
N ILE A 52 13.02 -12.47 24.88
CA ILE A 52 13.81 -12.41 23.64
C ILE A 52 13.78 -11.01 23.01
N ALA A 53 12.61 -10.38 22.90
CA ALA A 53 12.48 -9.02 22.38
C ALA A 53 13.23 -8.01 23.25
N THR A 54 13.19 -8.16 24.57
CA THR A 54 13.92 -7.27 25.51
C THR A 54 15.42 -7.34 25.29
N GLU A 55 15.95 -8.54 25.14
CA GLU A 55 17.37 -8.79 24.87
C GLU A 55 17.78 -8.24 23.50
N ALA A 56 17.01 -8.51 22.45
CA ALA A 56 17.28 -8.03 21.10
C ALA A 56 17.29 -6.49 21.04
N VAL A 57 16.34 -5.82 21.70
CA VAL A 57 16.30 -4.34 21.80
C VAL A 57 17.52 -3.81 22.53
N SER A 58 17.97 -4.46 23.62
CA SER A 58 19.17 -4.09 24.37
C SER A 58 20.41 -4.11 23.46
N GLN A 59 20.59 -5.21 22.75
CA GLN A 59 21.76 -5.42 21.87
C GLN A 59 21.78 -4.43 20.71
N ILE A 60 20.66 -4.26 19.98
CA ILE A 60 20.65 -3.38 18.80
C ILE A 60 20.81 -1.91 19.18
N CYS A 61 20.23 -1.46 20.29
CA CYS A 61 20.46 -0.10 20.80
C CYS A 61 21.93 0.16 21.08
N GLY A 62 22.61 -0.79 21.73
CA GLY A 62 24.05 -0.68 21.98
C GLY A 62 24.89 -0.63 20.72
N ILE A 63 24.53 -1.37 19.68
CA ILE A 63 25.17 -1.34 18.36
C ILE A 63 24.89 0.00 17.69
N ALA A 64 23.62 0.43 17.64
CA ALA A 64 23.18 1.63 16.93
C ALA A 64 23.82 2.91 17.50
N PHE A 65 23.88 3.07 18.82
CA PHE A 65 24.54 4.23 19.42
C PHE A 65 26.03 4.32 19.04
N ARG A 66 26.73 3.19 18.96
CA ARG A 66 28.16 3.16 18.58
C ARG A 66 28.37 3.33 17.08
N THR A 67 27.61 2.57 16.26
CA THR A 67 27.86 2.48 14.81
C THR A 67 27.28 3.68 14.06
N LEU A 68 26.09 4.14 14.46
CA LEU A 68 25.42 5.27 13.82
C LEU A 68 25.69 6.61 14.53
N SER A 69 26.42 6.63 15.65
CA SER A 69 26.70 7.84 16.43
C SER A 69 25.44 8.66 16.75
N LEU A 70 24.37 7.98 17.18
CA LEU A 70 23.11 8.60 17.54
C LEU A 70 23.15 9.18 18.96
N ASP A 71 22.41 10.27 19.18
CA ASP A 71 22.20 10.86 20.51
C ASP A 71 20.92 10.28 21.16
N SER A 72 19.95 9.86 20.34
CA SER A 72 18.70 9.26 20.81
C SER A 72 18.15 8.21 19.85
N ILE A 73 17.38 7.27 20.39
CA ILE A 73 16.60 6.29 19.65
C ILE A 73 15.15 6.44 20.10
N VAL A 74 14.23 6.63 19.16
CA VAL A 74 12.79 6.74 19.39
C VAL A 74 12.07 5.47 18.96
N ALA A 75 10.93 5.20 19.58
CA ALA A 75 9.99 4.18 19.14
C ALA A 75 8.58 4.78 19.16
N ASN A 76 7.86 4.58 18.07
CA ASN A 76 6.45 4.94 17.95
C ASN A 76 5.58 3.72 18.25
N VAL A 77 4.83 3.75 19.34
CA VAL A 77 4.08 2.59 19.84
C VAL A 77 2.60 2.94 20.01
N TYR A 78 1.73 2.11 19.47
CA TYR A 78 0.28 2.24 19.72
C TYR A 78 -0.03 2.08 21.20
N GLU A 79 -0.87 2.91 21.77
CA GLU A 79 -1.22 2.89 23.22
C GLU A 79 -1.67 1.52 23.73
N GLN A 80 -2.33 0.76 22.86
CA GLN A 80 -2.84 -0.58 23.18
C GLN A 80 -1.74 -1.66 23.17
N ASN A 81 -0.55 -1.38 22.59
CA ASN A 81 0.56 -2.34 22.55
C ASN A 81 1.38 -2.32 23.83
N THR A 82 0.75 -2.71 24.94
CA THR A 82 1.37 -2.78 26.27
C THR A 82 2.58 -3.71 26.34
N ALA A 83 2.63 -4.72 25.46
CA ALA A 83 3.77 -5.64 25.39
C ALA A 83 5.03 -4.92 24.89
N SER A 84 4.93 -4.12 23.81
CA SER A 84 6.05 -3.32 23.33
C SER A 84 6.47 -2.24 24.30
N PHE A 85 5.53 -1.58 24.98
CA PHE A 85 5.86 -0.62 26.05
C PHE A 85 6.72 -1.26 27.13
N ARG A 86 6.33 -2.43 27.66
CA ARG A 86 7.11 -3.15 28.67
C ARG A 86 8.52 -3.53 28.21
N VAL A 87 8.68 -3.91 26.95
CA VAL A 87 9.99 -4.22 26.35
C VAL A 87 10.87 -2.97 26.30
N LEU A 88 10.32 -1.84 25.84
CA LEU A 88 11.04 -0.57 25.70
C LEU A 88 11.37 0.04 27.07
N GLU A 89 10.43 0.06 28.03
CA GLU A 89 10.67 0.54 29.39
C GLU A 89 11.81 -0.23 30.08
N LYS A 90 11.83 -1.58 29.98
CA LYS A 90 12.91 -2.41 30.49
C LYS A 90 14.26 -2.04 29.88
N ASN A 91 14.28 -1.49 28.68
CA ASN A 91 15.47 -1.02 27.98
C ASN A 91 15.79 0.46 28.23
N GLY A 92 15.09 1.11 29.18
CA GLY A 92 15.37 2.50 29.56
C GLY A 92 14.79 3.54 28.59
N PHE A 93 13.79 3.19 27.80
CA PHE A 93 12.99 4.17 27.06
C PHE A 93 12.02 4.86 28.01
N VAL A 94 11.89 6.17 27.86
CA VAL A 94 10.93 7.00 28.63
C VAL A 94 9.93 7.64 27.69
N THR A 95 8.70 7.84 28.15
CA THR A 95 7.66 8.48 27.35
C THR A 95 8.04 9.92 27.06
N ALA A 96 8.13 10.28 25.80
CA ALA A 96 8.17 11.66 25.33
C ALA A 96 6.72 12.17 25.16
N SER A 97 6.53 13.49 25.03
CA SER A 97 5.21 14.11 24.89
C SER A 97 4.38 13.48 23.76
N PRO A 98 3.04 13.47 23.86
CA PRO A 98 2.18 12.88 22.83
C PRO A 98 2.40 13.55 21.47
N VAL A 99 2.59 12.73 20.42
CA VAL A 99 2.71 13.19 19.05
C VAL A 99 1.34 13.06 18.39
N GLY A 100 0.66 14.16 18.19
CA GLY A 100 -0.36 14.51 17.19
C GLY A 100 -1.57 13.61 16.91
N THR A 101 -1.62 12.34 17.28
CA THR A 101 -2.78 11.45 17.15
C THR A 101 -3.03 10.70 18.44
N MET A 102 -4.28 10.58 18.87
CA MET A 102 -4.66 10.05 20.19
C MET A 102 -4.21 8.60 20.49
N ASP A 103 -3.70 7.85 19.51
CA ASP A 103 -3.46 6.41 19.63
C ASP A 103 -1.97 6.00 19.58
N ILE A 104 -1.03 6.93 19.42
CA ILE A 104 0.41 6.62 19.32
C ILE A 104 1.19 7.42 20.34
N ARG A 105 1.99 6.73 21.17
CA ARG A 105 2.98 7.33 22.08
C ARG A 105 4.38 7.14 21.57
N GLN A 106 5.15 8.21 21.56
CA GLN A 106 6.57 8.16 21.32
C GLN A 106 7.31 7.92 22.63
N VAL A 107 8.21 6.94 22.63
CA VAL A 107 9.15 6.69 23.74
C VAL A 107 10.58 6.89 23.24
N VAL A 108 11.44 7.44 24.06
CA VAL A 108 12.81 7.85 23.68
C VAL A 108 13.83 7.25 24.64
N LYS A 109 14.93 6.73 24.10
CA LYS A 109 16.15 6.35 24.82
C LYS A 109 17.30 7.25 24.39
N ARG A 110 17.98 7.88 25.34
CA ARG A 110 19.18 8.68 25.08
C ARG A 110 20.45 7.85 25.20
N SER A 111 21.50 8.23 24.50
CA SER A 111 22.84 7.65 24.63
C SER A 111 23.31 7.74 26.10
N GLY A 112 23.78 6.63 26.67
CA GLY A 112 24.22 6.58 28.05
C GLY A 112 23.14 6.24 29.09
N THR A 113 21.86 6.07 28.71
CA THR A 113 20.81 5.64 29.66
C THR A 113 20.92 4.13 29.90
N PRO A 114 21.16 3.66 31.15
CA PRO A 114 21.21 2.23 31.45
C PRO A 114 19.82 1.58 31.33
N ALA A 115 19.78 0.28 31.05
CA ALA A 115 18.55 -0.50 31.17
C ALA A 115 18.16 -0.58 32.66
N ILE A 116 16.85 -0.53 32.97
CA ILE A 116 16.36 -0.70 34.35
C ILE A 116 16.56 -2.17 34.69
N GLY A 117 17.55 -2.44 35.58
CA GLY A 117 18.03 -3.77 35.88
C GLY A 117 17.03 -4.67 36.57
N ASN A 118 16.97 -5.93 36.14
CA ASN A 118 16.72 -7.06 37.01
C ASN A 118 17.93 -7.99 36.98
N ALA A 119 18.40 -8.36 38.17
CA ALA A 119 19.53 -9.24 38.39
C ALA A 119 19.23 -10.65 37.82
N SER A 120 20.29 -11.25 37.29
CA SER A 120 20.48 -12.68 37.01
C SER A 120 19.36 -13.42 36.27
N ALA A 121 19.51 -13.47 34.95
CA ALA A 121 19.02 -14.56 34.13
C ALA A 121 20.21 -15.31 33.50
N PRO A 122 20.12 -16.63 33.30
CA PRO A 122 21.21 -17.43 32.76
C PRO A 122 21.55 -17.03 31.34
N GLN A 123 22.81 -16.93 31.05
CA GLN A 123 23.36 -16.68 29.73
C GLN A 123 23.06 -17.86 28.81
N SER A 124 21.98 -17.74 28.03
CA SER A 124 21.84 -18.51 26.82
C SER A 124 22.18 -17.57 25.66
N PRO A 125 23.00 -17.96 24.68
CA PRO A 125 23.45 -17.08 23.64
C PRO A 125 22.31 -16.82 22.64
N VAL A 126 21.55 -15.77 22.85
CA VAL A 126 20.73 -15.18 21.80
C VAL A 126 21.69 -14.38 20.91
N GLY A 127 22.23 -15.06 19.90
CA GLY A 127 23.14 -14.42 18.92
C GLY A 127 22.32 -13.58 17.94
N THR A 128 22.52 -12.29 17.97
CA THR A 128 22.17 -11.44 16.82
C THR A 128 23.28 -11.62 15.78
N THR A 129 23.02 -12.35 14.71
CA THR A 129 24.00 -12.60 13.64
C THR A 129 23.72 -11.68 12.48
N ASP A 130 24.77 -11.13 11.87
CA ASP A 130 24.67 -10.42 10.60
C ASP A 130 24.14 -11.39 9.53
N ILE A 131 23.09 -10.99 8.81
CA ILE A 131 22.43 -11.81 7.77
C ILE A 131 23.43 -12.36 6.75
N ARG A 132 24.55 -11.67 6.53
CA ARG A 132 25.65 -12.14 5.67
C ARG A 132 26.37 -13.39 6.18
N GLN A 133 26.38 -13.65 7.49
CA GLN A 133 27.02 -14.85 8.04
C GLN A 133 26.10 -16.06 8.08
N ALA A 134 24.78 -15.84 8.23
CA ALA A 134 23.80 -16.93 8.26
C ALA A 134 23.67 -17.65 6.89
N VAL A 135 23.87 -16.91 5.78
CA VAL A 135 23.76 -17.48 4.40
C VAL A 135 24.98 -18.31 4.01
N LYS A 136 26.14 -18.15 4.66
CA LYS A 136 27.36 -18.90 4.32
C LYS A 136 27.47 -20.28 5.00
N HIS A 137 26.62 -20.60 5.96
CA HIS A 137 26.72 -21.85 6.75
C HIS A 137 25.55 -22.82 6.58
N SER A 138 24.59 -22.53 5.71
CA SER A 138 23.55 -23.51 5.32
C SER A 138 23.96 -24.28 4.07
N GLY A 139 24.87 -25.21 4.24
CA GLY A 139 25.00 -26.32 3.32
C GLY A 139 23.66 -27.07 3.34
N THR A 140 23.07 -27.21 2.17
CA THR A 140 21.77 -27.87 1.95
C THR A 140 21.77 -29.29 2.56
N PRO A 141 20.97 -29.58 3.60
CA PRO A 141 20.70 -30.96 3.95
C PRO A 141 19.71 -31.49 2.91
N ALA A 142 20.03 -32.59 2.27
CA ALA A 142 19.11 -33.34 1.42
C ALA A 142 17.86 -33.70 2.23
N ILE A 143 16.71 -33.15 1.80
CA ILE A 143 15.41 -33.48 2.41
C ILE A 143 15.10 -34.91 2.03
N GLY A 144 15.13 -35.77 3.03
CA GLY A 144 14.64 -37.17 2.94
C GLY A 144 13.15 -37.11 2.57
N LYS A 145 12.78 -37.94 1.59
CA LYS A 145 11.42 -38.17 1.12
C LYS A 145 10.50 -38.56 2.28
N SER A 146 9.67 -37.63 2.76
CA SER A 146 8.46 -37.97 3.50
C SER A 146 7.35 -38.23 2.50
N HIS A 147 6.89 -39.47 2.44
CA HIS A 147 5.69 -39.87 1.70
C HIS A 147 4.47 -39.34 2.46
N GLY A 148 3.63 -38.56 1.80
CA GLY A 148 2.35 -38.12 2.35
C GLY A 148 1.63 -37.10 1.50
N VAL A 149 0.79 -37.58 0.59
CA VAL A 149 -0.38 -36.88 0.00
C VAL A 149 -0.07 -35.59 -0.76
N THR A 150 0.60 -35.74 -1.91
CA THR A 150 0.45 -34.83 -3.04
C THR A 150 -0.35 -35.56 -4.11
N THR A 151 -1.62 -35.80 -3.85
CA THR A 151 -2.53 -36.39 -4.83
C THR A 151 -3.46 -35.31 -5.35
N ASP A 152 -3.24 -34.91 -6.62
CA ASP A 152 -4.27 -34.43 -7.53
C ASP A 152 -4.99 -33.08 -7.32
N ILE A 153 -4.30 -32.03 -6.88
CA ILE A 153 -4.83 -30.66 -7.07
C ILE A 153 -4.69 -30.21 -8.53
N LYS A 154 -3.84 -30.83 -9.33
CA LYS A 154 -3.57 -30.43 -10.72
C LYS A 154 -4.69 -30.76 -11.73
N GLN A 155 -5.74 -31.48 -11.35
CA GLN A 155 -6.78 -31.90 -12.28
C GLN A 155 -8.16 -31.26 -12.09
N VAL A 156 -8.37 -30.36 -11.12
CA VAL A 156 -9.71 -29.88 -10.78
C VAL A 156 -10.09 -28.52 -11.42
N VAL A 157 -9.16 -27.80 -12.01
CA VAL A 157 -9.50 -26.44 -12.57
C VAL A 157 -9.28 -26.41 -14.08
N GLN A 158 -10.15 -27.09 -14.82
CA GLN A 158 -10.49 -26.68 -16.19
C GLN A 158 -11.98 -26.29 -16.17
N SER A 159 -12.27 -25.02 -15.85
CA SER A 159 -13.56 -24.46 -16.16
C SER A 159 -13.66 -24.27 -17.68
N ASP A 160 -14.74 -24.72 -18.29
CA ASP A 160 -15.11 -24.50 -19.70
C ASP A 160 -15.36 -23.01 -19.99
N ARG A 161 -14.41 -22.12 -19.66
CA ARG A 161 -14.53 -20.69 -19.97
C ARG A 161 -14.10 -20.46 -21.40
N THR A 162 -15.04 -20.05 -22.20
CA THR A 162 -14.82 -19.65 -23.60
C THR A 162 -14.13 -18.29 -23.77
N GLU A 163 -14.16 -17.43 -22.74
CA GLU A 163 -13.48 -16.11 -22.75
C GLU A 163 -12.67 -15.88 -21.45
N PRO A 164 -11.46 -15.30 -21.54
CA PRO A 164 -10.68 -14.95 -20.36
C PRO A 164 -11.39 -13.85 -19.56
N LEU A 165 -11.35 -13.95 -18.23
CA LEU A 165 -11.96 -12.99 -17.30
C LEU A 165 -11.46 -11.54 -17.53
N LEU A 166 -10.20 -11.40 -17.95
CA LEU A 166 -9.55 -10.14 -18.28
C LEU A 166 -9.54 -9.94 -19.79
N SER A 167 -10.71 -9.67 -20.38
CA SER A 167 -10.84 -9.38 -21.81
C SER A 167 -10.59 -7.88 -22.10
N PRO A 168 -9.82 -7.55 -23.16
CA PRO A 168 -9.48 -6.13 -23.46
C PRO A 168 -10.64 -5.31 -24.04
N ASN A 169 -11.79 -5.91 -24.31
CA ASN A 169 -12.84 -5.28 -25.13
C ASN A 169 -13.98 -4.61 -24.35
N ARG A 170 -14.09 -4.78 -23.03
CA ARG A 170 -15.08 -4.10 -22.17
C ARG A 170 -14.54 -3.94 -20.76
N PRO A 171 -14.86 -2.84 -20.05
CA PRO A 171 -14.52 -2.72 -18.64
C PRO A 171 -15.11 -3.87 -17.82
N LEU A 172 -14.26 -4.54 -17.02
CA LEU A 172 -14.66 -5.60 -16.11
C LEU A 172 -15.40 -4.98 -14.91
N ILE A 173 -16.68 -5.30 -14.72
CA ILE A 173 -17.41 -4.89 -13.52
C ILE A 173 -17.39 -6.02 -12.50
N ILE A 174 -16.75 -5.76 -11.37
CA ILE A 174 -16.66 -6.65 -10.21
C ILE A 174 -17.60 -6.07 -9.13
N ALA A 175 -18.62 -6.83 -8.75
CA ALA A 175 -19.58 -6.36 -7.74
C ALA A 175 -19.87 -7.44 -6.70
N GLY A 176 -20.31 -7.02 -5.52
CA GLY A 176 -20.68 -7.90 -4.41
C GLY A 176 -20.31 -7.29 -3.06
N PRO A 177 -20.66 -7.96 -1.95
CA PRO A 177 -20.55 -7.35 -0.64
C PRO A 177 -19.08 -7.14 -0.20
N CYS A 178 -18.90 -6.23 0.73
CA CYS A 178 -17.61 -6.07 1.43
C CYS A 178 -17.20 -7.39 2.07
N SER A 179 -18.12 -8.03 2.80
CA SER A 179 -17.94 -9.36 3.39
C SER A 179 -19.15 -10.26 3.15
N VAL A 180 -18.88 -11.57 3.08
CA VAL A 180 -19.89 -12.61 3.14
C VAL A 180 -20.28 -12.80 4.60
N GLU A 181 -21.55 -12.51 4.94
CA GLU A 181 -22.02 -12.40 6.32
C GLU A 181 -22.97 -13.54 6.71
N SER A 182 -23.75 -14.01 5.76
CA SER A 182 -24.64 -15.17 5.87
C SER A 182 -24.98 -15.73 4.48
N GLU A 183 -25.43 -16.97 4.43
CA GLU A 183 -25.91 -17.63 3.21
C GLU A 183 -26.99 -16.81 2.51
N ALA A 184 -28.02 -16.42 3.26
CA ALA A 184 -29.14 -15.62 2.73
C ALA A 184 -28.68 -14.29 2.15
N GLN A 185 -27.73 -13.60 2.77
CA GLN A 185 -27.19 -12.32 2.32
C GLN A 185 -26.44 -12.46 0.99
N ILE A 186 -25.51 -13.42 0.89
CA ILE A 186 -24.71 -13.58 -0.33
C ILE A 186 -25.54 -14.13 -1.48
N MET A 187 -26.46 -15.07 -1.22
CA MET A 187 -27.34 -15.63 -2.21
C MET A 187 -28.25 -14.58 -2.82
N ALA A 188 -28.97 -13.81 -1.99
CA ALA A 188 -29.83 -12.73 -2.46
C ALA A 188 -29.05 -11.65 -3.23
N THR A 189 -27.83 -11.31 -2.77
CA THR A 189 -26.98 -10.35 -3.48
C THR A 189 -26.55 -10.91 -4.85
N ALA A 190 -26.12 -12.15 -4.91
CA ALA A 190 -25.67 -12.81 -6.14
C ALA A 190 -26.79 -12.93 -7.17
N GLN A 191 -27.99 -13.36 -6.76
CA GLN A 191 -29.16 -13.47 -7.61
C GLN A 191 -29.55 -12.13 -8.23
N ALA A 192 -29.55 -11.04 -7.42
CA ALA A 192 -29.84 -9.71 -7.92
C ALA A 192 -28.75 -9.18 -8.87
N LEU A 193 -27.47 -9.44 -8.57
CA LEU A 193 -26.35 -9.04 -9.44
C LEU A 193 -26.31 -9.82 -10.76
N ALA A 194 -26.73 -11.08 -10.78
CA ALA A 194 -26.83 -11.89 -11.99
C ALA A 194 -27.83 -11.32 -13.02
N GLN A 195 -28.79 -10.49 -12.59
CA GLN A 195 -29.70 -9.78 -13.48
C GLN A 195 -29.09 -8.52 -14.13
N ILE A 196 -27.82 -8.18 -13.81
CA ILE A 196 -27.10 -7.04 -14.37
C ILE A 196 -26.04 -7.58 -15.32
N PRO A 197 -26.26 -7.53 -16.65
CA PRO A 197 -25.39 -8.19 -17.62
C PRO A 197 -23.94 -7.68 -17.64
N GLU A 198 -23.72 -6.45 -17.15
CA GLU A 198 -22.41 -5.81 -17.06
C GLU A 198 -21.56 -6.40 -15.93
N VAL A 199 -22.15 -6.95 -14.87
CA VAL A 199 -21.45 -7.61 -13.78
C VAL A 199 -20.88 -8.95 -14.27
N LYS A 200 -19.57 -9.13 -14.17
CA LYS A 200 -18.86 -10.30 -14.68
C LYS A 200 -18.18 -11.13 -13.60
N LEU A 201 -18.08 -10.58 -12.38
CA LEU A 201 -17.39 -11.24 -11.28
C LEU A 201 -18.08 -10.86 -9.96
N LEU A 202 -18.53 -11.87 -9.21
CA LEU A 202 -19.07 -11.69 -7.86
C LEU A 202 -17.91 -11.64 -6.87
N ARG A 203 -17.75 -10.52 -6.15
CA ARG A 203 -16.79 -10.42 -5.06
C ARG A 203 -17.43 -10.71 -3.71
N GLY A 204 -16.70 -11.35 -2.81
CA GLY A 204 -17.10 -11.51 -1.41
C GLY A 204 -15.90 -11.69 -0.51
N GLY A 205 -15.70 -10.80 0.48
CA GLY A 205 -14.60 -10.96 1.44
C GLY A 205 -14.96 -12.04 2.46
N ILE A 206 -14.10 -13.06 2.59
CA ILE A 206 -14.29 -14.19 3.52
C ILE A 206 -13.50 -13.97 4.80
N TRP A 207 -12.30 -13.45 4.69
CA TRP A 207 -11.41 -13.10 5.80
C TRP A 207 -11.17 -11.59 5.82
N LYS A 208 -11.28 -10.98 6.99
CA LYS A 208 -11.16 -9.53 7.16
C LYS A 208 -10.05 -9.19 8.14
N PRO A 209 -8.89 -8.71 7.66
CA PRO A 209 -7.87 -8.19 8.56
C PRO A 209 -8.39 -6.93 9.26
N ARG A 210 -8.57 -7.01 10.58
CA ARG A 210 -9.10 -5.89 11.37
C ARG A 210 -8.01 -5.23 12.19
N THR A 211 -8.09 -3.92 12.31
CA THR A 211 -7.19 -3.14 13.17
C THR A 211 -7.60 -3.22 14.63
N ARG A 212 -8.90 -3.42 14.90
CA ARG A 212 -9.44 -3.54 16.26
C ARG A 212 -9.92 -4.96 16.49
N PRO A 213 -9.62 -5.56 17.66
CA PRO A 213 -10.26 -6.80 18.08
C PRO A 213 -11.78 -6.60 18.21
N ASP A 214 -12.54 -7.67 18.28
CA ASP A 214 -14.01 -7.70 18.43
C ASP A 214 -14.81 -7.14 17.24
N ALA A 215 -14.14 -6.80 16.12
CA ALA A 215 -14.82 -6.50 14.86
C ALA A 215 -15.09 -7.79 14.07
N PHE A 216 -16.09 -7.78 13.18
CA PHE A 216 -16.40 -8.93 12.34
C PHE A 216 -15.19 -9.28 11.45
N GLU A 217 -14.61 -10.46 11.67
CA GLU A 217 -13.38 -10.93 10.99
C GLU A 217 -13.67 -11.81 9.75
N GLY A 218 -14.96 -12.05 9.43
CA GLY A 218 -15.40 -12.90 8.34
C GLY A 218 -15.93 -14.25 8.81
N ARG A 219 -16.36 -15.09 7.85
CA ARG A 219 -16.97 -16.40 8.11
C ARG A 219 -16.04 -17.57 7.83
N GLY A 220 -14.84 -17.30 7.34
CA GLY A 220 -13.89 -18.37 7.02
C GLY A 220 -14.44 -19.37 6.02
N GLU A 221 -14.17 -20.67 6.25
CA GLU A 221 -14.53 -21.74 5.33
C GLU A 221 -16.05 -21.83 5.06
N GLU A 222 -16.90 -21.53 6.03
CA GLU A 222 -18.36 -21.49 5.87
C GLU A 222 -18.79 -20.50 4.78
N GLY A 223 -18.18 -19.32 4.76
CA GLY A 223 -18.45 -18.31 3.73
C GLY A 223 -18.00 -18.72 2.33
N LEU A 224 -16.98 -19.57 2.21
CA LEU A 224 -16.56 -20.14 0.91
C LEU A 224 -17.60 -21.12 0.38
N VAL A 225 -18.23 -21.92 1.25
CA VAL A 225 -19.34 -22.81 0.86
C VAL A 225 -20.47 -22.01 0.23
N TRP A 226 -20.92 -20.95 0.92
CA TRP A 226 -22.00 -20.10 0.43
C TRP A 226 -21.65 -19.35 -0.86
N LEU A 227 -20.39 -18.94 -1.00
CA LEU A 227 -19.92 -18.26 -2.22
C LEU A 227 -19.91 -19.22 -3.42
N ARG A 228 -19.52 -20.47 -3.21
CA ARG A 228 -19.58 -21.52 -4.23
C ARG A 228 -21.04 -21.85 -4.61
N GLU A 229 -21.95 -21.95 -3.65
CA GLU A 229 -23.37 -22.18 -3.90
C GLU A 229 -23.97 -21.04 -4.70
N ALA A 230 -23.65 -19.78 -4.36
CA ALA A 230 -24.07 -18.62 -5.13
C ALA A 230 -23.54 -18.64 -6.57
N LYS A 231 -22.31 -19.09 -6.80
CA LYS A 231 -21.76 -19.33 -8.14
C LYS A 231 -22.57 -20.41 -8.89
N CYS A 232 -22.83 -21.56 -8.26
CA CYS A 232 -23.59 -22.65 -8.88
C CYS A 232 -24.99 -22.22 -9.29
N GLU A 233 -25.68 -21.43 -8.47
CA GLU A 233 -27.03 -20.99 -8.74
C GLU A 233 -27.12 -19.88 -9.80
N THR A 234 -26.17 -18.93 -9.79
CA THR A 234 -26.24 -17.74 -10.63
C THR A 234 -25.38 -17.82 -11.89
N GLY A 235 -24.40 -18.70 -11.92
CA GLY A 235 -23.39 -18.77 -12.98
C GLY A 235 -22.35 -17.64 -12.93
N LEU A 236 -22.43 -16.72 -11.96
CA LEU A 236 -21.43 -15.67 -11.80
C LEU A 236 -20.13 -16.24 -11.25
N PRO A 237 -18.99 -16.05 -11.94
CA PRO A 237 -17.68 -16.36 -11.39
C PRO A 237 -17.48 -15.61 -10.07
N THR A 238 -16.67 -16.18 -9.17
CA THR A 238 -16.48 -15.67 -7.81
C THR A 238 -15.06 -15.24 -7.53
N ALA A 239 -14.89 -14.23 -6.67
CA ALA A 239 -13.59 -13.80 -6.19
C ALA A 239 -13.60 -13.54 -4.69
N THR A 240 -12.45 -13.79 -4.03
CA THR A 240 -12.26 -13.49 -2.61
C THR A 240 -10.86 -12.99 -2.29
N GLU A 241 -10.72 -12.33 -1.11
CA GLU A 241 -9.42 -11.91 -0.56
C GLU A 241 -8.68 -13.11 0.02
N VAL A 242 -7.37 -13.20 -0.22
CA VAL A 242 -6.48 -14.15 0.43
C VAL A 242 -5.30 -13.44 1.07
N ALA A 243 -4.87 -13.90 2.24
CA ALA A 243 -3.79 -13.30 3.00
C ALA A 243 -2.75 -14.32 3.49
N THR A 244 -3.04 -15.62 3.39
CA THR A 244 -2.14 -16.73 3.76
C THR A 244 -2.21 -17.85 2.72
N PRO A 245 -1.20 -18.75 2.66
CA PRO A 245 -1.24 -19.93 1.82
C PRO A 245 -2.48 -20.81 2.06
N GLU A 246 -2.88 -20.97 3.32
CA GLU A 246 -4.06 -21.74 3.72
C GLU A 246 -5.36 -21.14 3.14
N HIS A 247 -5.45 -19.81 3.05
CA HIS A 247 -6.58 -19.14 2.40
C HIS A 247 -6.64 -19.48 0.90
N ILE A 248 -5.48 -19.59 0.23
CA ILE A 248 -5.41 -19.99 -1.19
C ILE A 248 -5.88 -21.42 -1.35
N GLU A 249 -5.36 -22.36 -0.52
CA GLU A 249 -5.75 -23.77 -0.58
C GLU A 249 -7.26 -23.95 -0.39
N LEU A 250 -7.84 -23.26 0.60
CA LEU A 250 -9.29 -23.30 0.83
C LEU A 250 -10.07 -22.67 -0.32
N ALA A 251 -9.67 -21.52 -0.83
CA ALA A 251 -10.35 -20.87 -1.95
C ALA A 251 -10.36 -21.76 -3.19
N LEU A 252 -9.24 -22.42 -3.52
CA LEU A 252 -9.15 -23.37 -4.62
C LEU A 252 -9.99 -24.63 -4.38
N LYS A 253 -9.99 -25.17 -3.16
CA LYS A 253 -10.84 -26.32 -2.75
C LYS A 253 -12.34 -26.03 -2.98
N TYR A 254 -12.77 -24.79 -2.79
CA TYR A 254 -14.15 -24.37 -2.97
C TYR A 254 -14.42 -23.74 -4.35
N ASP A 255 -13.54 -23.97 -5.33
CA ASP A 255 -13.70 -23.57 -6.73
C ASP A 255 -13.94 -22.06 -6.92
N ILE A 256 -13.21 -21.24 -6.15
CA ILE A 256 -13.19 -19.79 -6.32
C ILE A 256 -12.41 -19.44 -7.60
N ASP A 257 -12.98 -18.59 -8.43
CA ASP A 257 -12.50 -18.31 -9.78
C ASP A 257 -11.40 -17.28 -9.89
N ALA A 258 -11.28 -16.40 -8.91
CA ALA A 258 -10.24 -15.36 -8.87
C ALA A 258 -9.89 -15.00 -7.43
N LEU A 259 -8.67 -14.59 -7.21
CA LEU A 259 -8.17 -14.21 -5.89
C LEU A 259 -7.73 -12.74 -5.91
N TRP A 260 -7.87 -12.03 -4.78
CA TRP A 260 -7.19 -10.76 -4.64
C TRP A 260 -6.35 -10.69 -3.37
N ILE A 261 -5.22 -9.99 -3.50
CA ILE A 261 -4.32 -9.71 -2.39
C ILE A 261 -4.68 -8.34 -1.82
N GLY A 262 -5.00 -8.31 -0.53
CA GLY A 262 -5.44 -7.10 0.16
C GLY A 262 -4.34 -6.06 0.34
N ALA A 263 -4.72 -4.79 0.42
CA ALA A 263 -3.80 -3.66 0.58
C ALA A 263 -2.90 -3.75 1.83
N ARG A 264 -3.38 -4.37 2.91
CA ARG A 264 -2.60 -4.61 4.13
C ARG A 264 -1.63 -5.79 4.00
N THR A 265 -1.95 -6.76 3.16
CA THR A 265 -1.08 -7.92 2.87
C THR A 265 0.06 -7.52 1.94
N VAL A 266 -0.23 -6.70 0.93
CA VAL A 266 0.75 -6.24 -0.06
C VAL A 266 1.91 -5.45 0.57
N VAL A 267 1.69 -4.77 1.70
CA VAL A 267 2.76 -4.02 2.40
C VAL A 267 3.83 -4.91 3.03
N ASN A 268 3.61 -6.22 3.10
CA ASN A 268 4.57 -7.17 3.68
C ASN A 268 5.17 -8.08 2.60
N PRO A 269 6.43 -7.84 2.17
CA PRO A 269 7.08 -8.67 1.13
C PRO A 269 7.20 -10.15 1.47
N PHE A 270 7.28 -10.52 2.75
CA PHE A 270 7.33 -11.93 3.17
C PHE A 270 5.98 -12.61 2.95
N SER A 271 4.88 -11.96 3.36
CA SER A 271 3.53 -12.50 3.10
C SER A 271 3.26 -12.61 1.61
N VAL A 272 3.64 -11.59 0.83
CA VAL A 272 3.51 -11.63 -0.64
C VAL A 272 4.32 -12.78 -1.25
N GLN A 273 5.55 -13.04 -0.75
CA GLN A 273 6.36 -14.16 -1.23
C GLN A 273 5.70 -15.51 -0.92
N GLN A 274 5.18 -15.71 0.30
CA GLN A 274 4.49 -16.95 0.67
C GLN A 274 3.27 -17.20 -0.21
N LEU A 275 2.50 -16.16 -0.52
CA LEU A 275 1.33 -16.27 -1.42
C LEU A 275 1.76 -16.56 -2.85
N ALA A 276 2.83 -15.94 -3.34
CA ALA A 276 3.38 -16.22 -4.67
C ALA A 276 3.87 -17.66 -4.78
N ASP A 277 4.56 -18.18 -3.76
CA ASP A 277 5.06 -19.54 -3.71
C ASP A 277 3.89 -20.56 -3.69
N ALA A 278 2.82 -20.28 -2.95
CA ALA A 278 1.62 -21.11 -2.89
C ALA A 278 0.85 -21.18 -4.23
N LEU A 279 1.01 -20.16 -5.08
CA LEU A 279 0.36 -20.08 -6.39
C LEU A 279 1.21 -20.66 -7.53
N GLN A 280 2.37 -21.23 -7.25
CA GLN A 280 3.20 -21.87 -8.29
C GLN A 280 2.47 -23.02 -8.98
N GLY A 281 2.29 -22.90 -10.30
CA GLY A 281 1.61 -23.91 -11.11
C GLY A 281 0.09 -23.91 -11.00
N VAL A 282 -0.49 -22.91 -10.33
CA VAL A 282 -1.93 -22.69 -10.26
C VAL A 282 -2.33 -21.67 -11.34
N ASP A 283 -3.34 -22.00 -12.14
CA ASP A 283 -3.87 -21.12 -13.19
C ASP A 283 -5.17 -20.45 -12.72
N VAL A 284 -5.03 -19.43 -11.87
CA VAL A 284 -6.13 -18.61 -11.36
C VAL A 284 -5.77 -17.13 -11.51
N PRO A 285 -6.69 -16.27 -11.94
CA PRO A 285 -6.47 -14.82 -11.95
C PRO A 285 -6.20 -14.27 -10.56
N VAL A 286 -5.15 -13.45 -10.42
CA VAL A 286 -4.76 -12.81 -9.17
C VAL A 286 -4.76 -11.30 -9.34
N PHE A 287 -5.59 -10.63 -8.55
CA PHE A 287 -5.68 -9.19 -8.48
C PHE A 287 -4.84 -8.68 -7.31
N ILE A 288 -3.99 -7.69 -7.52
CA ILE A 288 -3.11 -7.15 -6.48
C ILE A 288 -3.54 -5.72 -6.17
N LYS A 289 -4.10 -5.48 -4.98
CA LYS A 289 -4.43 -4.12 -4.51
C LYS A 289 -3.15 -3.32 -4.29
N ASN A 290 -3.21 -2.00 -4.53
CA ASN A 290 -2.12 -1.11 -4.12
C ASN A 290 -1.91 -1.18 -2.59
N PRO A 291 -0.67 -0.97 -2.10
CA PRO A 291 -0.41 -0.82 -0.67
C PRO A 291 -1.19 0.35 -0.07
N VAL A 292 -1.39 0.35 1.24
CA VAL A 292 -2.08 1.44 1.94
C VAL A 292 -1.31 2.75 1.78
N SER A 293 0.01 2.72 1.89
CA SER A 293 0.90 3.86 1.64
C SER A 293 1.08 4.11 0.13
N PRO A 294 1.32 5.36 -0.30
CA PRO A 294 1.58 5.70 -1.70
C PRO A 294 3.00 5.30 -2.13
N ASP A 295 3.26 4.00 -2.16
CA ASP A 295 4.56 3.41 -2.50
C ASP A 295 4.43 2.54 -3.76
N LEU A 296 4.83 3.11 -4.90
CA LEU A 296 4.83 2.43 -6.18
C LEU A 296 5.81 1.26 -6.23
N ASN A 297 7.00 1.40 -5.61
CA ASN A 297 8.01 0.34 -5.65
C ASN A 297 7.57 -0.90 -4.86
N LEU A 298 6.88 -0.69 -3.75
CA LEU A 298 6.30 -1.79 -2.98
C LEU A 298 5.23 -2.53 -3.78
N TRP A 299 4.41 -1.79 -4.54
CA TRP A 299 3.40 -2.40 -5.41
C TRP A 299 4.02 -3.14 -6.60
N LEU A 300 5.01 -2.56 -7.27
CA LEU A 300 5.81 -3.21 -8.32
C LEU A 300 6.46 -4.50 -7.81
N GLY A 301 7.11 -4.43 -6.65
CA GLY A 301 7.76 -5.60 -6.04
C GLY A 301 6.79 -6.75 -5.72
N ALA A 302 5.52 -6.45 -5.42
CA ALA A 302 4.49 -7.48 -5.27
C ALA A 302 4.23 -8.18 -6.61
N PHE A 303 4.02 -7.44 -7.70
CA PHE A 303 3.84 -8.01 -9.04
C PHE A 303 5.03 -8.87 -9.49
N GLU A 304 6.25 -8.37 -9.30
CA GLU A 304 7.47 -9.09 -9.66
C GLU A 304 7.57 -10.46 -8.97
N ARG A 305 7.14 -10.57 -7.71
CA ARG A 305 7.13 -11.84 -6.98
C ARG A 305 6.16 -12.84 -7.59
N PHE A 306 4.93 -12.42 -7.90
CA PHE A 306 3.94 -13.29 -8.55
C PHE A 306 4.36 -13.67 -9.98
N GLN A 307 4.91 -12.74 -10.75
CA GLN A 307 5.45 -13.03 -12.09
C GLN A 307 6.59 -14.03 -12.04
N LYS A 308 7.52 -13.86 -11.09
CA LYS A 308 8.64 -14.78 -10.87
C LYS A 308 8.19 -16.16 -10.42
N ALA A 309 7.09 -16.26 -9.69
CA ALA A 309 6.45 -17.51 -9.31
C ALA A 309 5.69 -18.18 -10.46
N GLY A 310 5.56 -17.51 -11.62
CA GLY A 310 4.92 -18.05 -12.83
C GLY A 310 3.41 -17.84 -12.90
N VAL A 311 2.84 -16.95 -12.07
CA VAL A 311 1.42 -16.56 -12.15
C VAL A 311 1.19 -15.77 -13.43
N LYS A 312 0.32 -16.26 -14.32
CA LYS A 312 0.15 -15.73 -15.67
C LYS A 312 -0.89 -14.63 -15.77
N GLN A 313 -1.96 -14.70 -14.96
CA GLN A 313 -3.11 -13.82 -15.04
C GLN A 313 -3.08 -12.85 -13.86
N LEU A 314 -2.43 -11.68 -14.05
CA LEU A 314 -2.28 -10.64 -13.04
C LEU A 314 -3.03 -9.38 -13.45
N ALA A 315 -3.69 -8.72 -12.50
CA ALA A 315 -4.26 -7.41 -12.66
C ALA A 315 -4.04 -6.55 -11.40
N ALA A 316 -4.00 -5.24 -11.57
CA ALA A 316 -3.89 -4.30 -10.49
C ALA A 316 -5.28 -3.87 -9.99
N ILE A 317 -5.45 -3.69 -8.68
CA ILE A 317 -6.61 -3.01 -8.11
C ILE A 317 -6.15 -1.73 -7.43
N HIS A 318 -6.58 -0.60 -7.97
CA HIS A 318 -6.42 0.70 -7.36
C HIS A 318 -7.57 0.99 -6.39
N ARG A 319 -7.27 1.15 -5.11
CA ARG A 319 -8.25 1.40 -4.04
C ARG A 319 -8.01 2.71 -3.27
N GLY A 320 -7.12 3.58 -3.81
CA GLY A 320 -6.64 4.79 -3.15
C GLY A 320 -5.61 4.51 -2.06
N PHE A 321 -5.01 5.57 -1.55
CA PHE A 321 -3.89 5.54 -0.61
C PHE A 321 -4.25 6.28 0.68
N SER A 322 -3.51 6.02 1.76
CA SER A 322 -3.59 6.83 2.97
C SER A 322 -3.14 8.26 2.67
N TYR A 323 -3.85 9.22 3.23
CA TYR A 323 -3.56 10.64 3.04
C TYR A 323 -3.70 11.36 4.38
N TYR A 324 -2.78 12.26 4.67
CA TYR A 324 -2.70 12.93 5.97
C TYR A 324 -3.51 14.24 6.06
N LYS A 325 -3.89 14.80 4.89
CA LYS A 325 -4.73 16.01 4.84
C LYS A 325 -6.22 15.62 4.83
N GLU A 326 -7.07 16.56 5.14
CA GLU A 326 -8.53 16.40 4.96
C GLU A 326 -8.86 16.15 3.49
N SER A 327 -9.75 15.21 3.24
CA SER A 327 -10.15 14.81 1.91
C SER A 327 -11.59 14.32 1.92
N PRO A 328 -12.38 14.57 0.85
CA PRO A 328 -13.70 13.98 0.72
C PRO A 328 -13.65 12.46 0.49
N TYR A 329 -12.48 11.93 0.09
CA TYR A 329 -12.24 10.51 -0.12
C TYR A 329 -11.78 9.84 1.17
N ARG A 330 -12.22 8.59 1.38
CA ARG A 330 -11.70 7.74 2.46
C ARG A 330 -10.23 7.38 2.24
N ASN A 331 -9.87 7.11 0.97
CA ASN A 331 -8.50 6.87 0.54
C ASN A 331 -8.25 7.73 -0.70
N PHE A 332 -7.28 8.61 -0.63
CA PHE A 332 -7.01 9.57 -1.68
C PHE A 332 -6.53 8.84 -2.96
N PRO A 333 -7.08 9.16 -4.14
CA PRO A 333 -6.85 8.34 -5.33
C PRO A 333 -5.42 8.38 -5.88
N MET A 334 -4.69 9.52 -5.83
CA MET A 334 -3.34 9.65 -6.40
C MET A 334 -3.21 8.92 -7.73
N TRP A 335 -3.98 9.37 -8.73
CA TRP A 335 -4.16 8.69 -10.02
C TRP A 335 -2.86 8.46 -10.80
N GLU A 336 -1.86 9.29 -10.58
CA GLU A 336 -0.53 9.17 -11.17
C GLU A 336 0.15 7.84 -10.86
N ILE A 337 -0.02 7.31 -9.64
CA ILE A 337 0.63 6.07 -9.20
C ILE A 337 0.11 4.84 -9.96
N PRO A 338 -1.22 4.56 -10.02
CA PRO A 338 -1.71 3.43 -10.81
C PRO A 338 -1.48 3.59 -12.32
N ILE A 339 -1.49 4.82 -12.85
CA ILE A 339 -1.14 5.08 -14.25
C ILE A 339 0.32 4.68 -14.52
N GLU A 340 1.24 5.12 -13.68
CA GLU A 340 2.66 4.77 -13.80
C GLU A 340 2.89 3.26 -13.65
N LEU A 341 2.19 2.59 -12.72
CA LEU A 341 2.25 1.13 -12.59
C LEU A 341 1.94 0.44 -13.92
N THR A 342 0.82 0.82 -14.56
CA THR A 342 0.39 0.18 -15.82
C THR A 342 1.35 0.43 -16.98
N GLN A 343 1.98 1.59 -17.02
CA GLN A 343 3.02 1.91 -18.00
C GLN A 343 4.25 1.01 -17.83
N ARG A 344 4.62 0.66 -16.59
CA ARG A 344 5.79 -0.18 -16.30
C ARG A 344 5.52 -1.68 -16.48
N LEU A 345 4.31 -2.16 -16.16
CA LEU A 345 4.01 -3.60 -16.09
C LEU A 345 3.08 -4.13 -17.18
N ASN A 346 2.42 -3.28 -17.94
CA ASN A 346 1.42 -3.65 -18.95
C ASN A 346 0.37 -4.66 -18.39
N VAL A 347 -0.14 -4.41 -17.21
CA VAL A 347 -1.19 -5.21 -16.56
C VAL A 347 -2.52 -4.47 -16.56
N PRO A 348 -3.67 -5.17 -16.62
CA PRO A 348 -4.98 -4.53 -16.48
C PRO A 348 -5.11 -3.81 -15.13
N LEU A 349 -5.77 -2.64 -15.15
CA LEU A 349 -6.05 -1.83 -13.98
C LEU A 349 -7.55 -1.84 -13.66
N ILE A 350 -7.92 -2.27 -12.47
CA ILE A 350 -9.27 -2.21 -11.93
C ILE A 350 -9.31 -1.12 -10.86
N THR A 351 -10.30 -0.26 -10.88
CA THR A 351 -10.48 0.78 -9.84
C THR A 351 -11.55 0.37 -8.84
N ASP A 352 -11.17 0.22 -7.57
CA ASP A 352 -12.06 -0.05 -6.45
C ASP A 352 -12.62 1.27 -5.91
N VAL A 353 -13.69 1.73 -6.54
CA VAL A 353 -14.29 3.04 -6.26
C VAL A 353 -14.91 3.12 -4.87
N SER A 354 -15.43 2.01 -4.35
CA SER A 354 -16.03 1.97 -3.02
C SER A 354 -15.01 2.28 -1.92
N HIS A 355 -13.82 1.70 -2.02
CA HIS A 355 -12.76 1.95 -1.05
C HIS A 355 -12.10 3.34 -1.22
N ILE A 356 -12.04 3.87 -2.43
CA ILE A 356 -11.60 5.26 -2.67
C ILE A 356 -12.59 6.21 -1.99
N CYS A 357 -13.86 6.10 -2.30
CA CYS A 357 -14.89 7.05 -1.86
C CYS A 357 -15.19 6.95 -0.36
N GLY A 358 -15.42 5.75 0.17
CA GLY A 358 -15.87 5.52 1.54
C GLY A 358 -17.30 5.97 1.83
N ASN A 359 -18.01 6.52 0.84
CA ASN A 359 -19.40 6.93 0.87
C ASN A 359 -20.05 6.73 -0.50
N ARG A 360 -21.38 6.77 -0.55
CA ARG A 360 -22.17 6.50 -1.77
C ARG A 360 -22.21 7.69 -2.75
N GLU A 361 -22.07 8.91 -2.26
CA GLU A 361 -22.26 10.14 -3.03
C GLU A 361 -21.14 10.34 -4.07
N LEU A 362 -19.93 9.92 -3.75
CA LEU A 362 -18.75 10.07 -4.61
C LEU A 362 -18.58 8.93 -5.61
N LEU A 363 -19.38 7.85 -5.54
CA LEU A 363 -19.21 6.67 -6.38
C LEU A 363 -19.29 6.98 -7.88
N GLN A 364 -20.35 7.72 -8.31
CA GLN A 364 -20.55 8.01 -9.73
C GLN A 364 -19.42 8.89 -10.31
N PRO A 365 -19.09 10.05 -9.74
CA PRO A 365 -18.01 10.88 -10.29
C PRO A 365 -16.65 10.18 -10.26
N THR A 366 -16.37 9.38 -9.21
CA THR A 366 -15.10 8.64 -9.13
C THR A 366 -15.05 7.48 -10.15
N ALA A 367 -16.16 6.76 -10.35
CA ALA A 367 -16.25 5.71 -11.36
C ALA A 367 -16.07 6.29 -12.76
N GLN A 368 -16.73 7.42 -13.08
CA GLN A 368 -16.54 8.09 -14.36
C GLN A 368 -15.09 8.57 -14.56
N LYS A 369 -14.51 9.19 -13.54
CA LYS A 369 -13.10 9.61 -13.59
C LYS A 369 -12.16 8.43 -13.85
N ALA A 370 -12.39 7.29 -13.22
CA ALA A 370 -11.60 6.08 -13.47
C ALA A 370 -11.71 5.63 -14.94
N LEU A 371 -12.93 5.60 -15.50
CA LEU A 371 -13.15 5.24 -16.90
C LEU A 371 -12.54 6.25 -17.88
N ASP A 372 -12.58 7.54 -17.57
CA ASP A 372 -11.95 8.60 -18.35
C ASP A 372 -10.41 8.48 -18.34
N LEU A 373 -9.83 7.94 -17.25
CA LEU A 373 -8.41 7.59 -17.12
C LEU A 373 -8.06 6.19 -17.67
N ALA A 374 -9.00 5.60 -18.45
CA ALA A 374 -8.81 4.34 -19.16
C ALA A 374 -8.53 3.12 -18.27
N THR A 375 -9.11 3.07 -17.06
CA THR A 375 -9.13 1.83 -16.26
C THR A 375 -9.78 0.68 -17.04
N ASP A 376 -9.32 -0.57 -16.81
CA ASP A 376 -9.83 -1.76 -17.49
C ASP A 376 -11.07 -2.35 -16.80
N GLY A 377 -11.44 -1.82 -15.63
CA GLY A 377 -12.61 -2.24 -14.90
C GLY A 377 -12.87 -1.46 -13.63
N LEU A 378 -14.02 -1.74 -13.03
CA LEU A 378 -14.45 -1.16 -11.76
C LEU A 378 -14.76 -2.26 -10.76
N MET A 379 -14.36 -2.06 -9.51
CA MET A 379 -14.79 -2.87 -8.37
C MET A 379 -15.69 -2.03 -7.47
N ILE A 380 -16.91 -2.52 -7.21
CA ILE A 380 -17.95 -1.78 -6.49
C ILE A 380 -18.57 -2.67 -5.42
N GLU A 381 -18.56 -2.21 -4.19
CA GLU A 381 -19.20 -2.93 -3.09
C GLU A 381 -20.72 -2.80 -3.17
N CYS A 382 -21.38 -3.96 -3.26
CA CYS A 382 -22.83 -4.08 -3.42
C CYS A 382 -23.39 -5.12 -2.45
N HIS A 383 -24.43 -4.75 -1.73
CA HIS A 383 -25.05 -5.58 -0.70
C HIS A 383 -26.57 -5.50 -0.82
N ILE A 384 -27.29 -6.62 -0.62
CA ILE A 384 -28.76 -6.64 -0.72
C ILE A 384 -29.45 -5.68 0.25
N ASN A 385 -28.85 -5.46 1.42
CA ASN A 385 -29.28 -4.45 2.41
C ASN A 385 -28.05 -3.74 3.00
N PRO A 386 -27.50 -2.70 2.33
CA PRO A 386 -26.27 -2.06 2.74
C PRO A 386 -26.27 -1.48 4.16
N ASP A 387 -27.42 -1.01 4.64
CA ASP A 387 -27.51 -0.37 5.96
C ASP A 387 -27.44 -1.38 7.11
N ALA A 388 -27.72 -2.67 6.83
CA ALA A 388 -27.56 -3.76 7.78
C ALA A 388 -26.19 -4.48 7.67
N ALA A 389 -25.31 -4.04 6.76
CA ALA A 389 -24.02 -4.69 6.56
C ALA A 389 -23.12 -4.59 7.79
N LEU A 390 -22.48 -5.70 8.15
CA LEU A 390 -21.54 -5.77 9.28
C LEU A 390 -20.21 -5.07 9.00
N THR A 391 -19.94 -4.79 7.72
CA THR A 391 -18.68 -4.14 7.29
C THR A 391 -18.94 -3.06 6.26
N ASP A 392 -18.29 -1.91 6.40
CA ASP A 392 -18.24 -0.82 5.42
C ASP A 392 -19.61 -0.39 4.85
N ALA A 393 -20.67 -0.41 5.68
CA ALA A 393 -22.06 -0.14 5.31
C ALA A 393 -22.27 1.18 4.50
N ARG A 394 -21.48 2.22 4.85
CA ARG A 394 -21.65 3.57 4.26
C ARG A 394 -21.26 3.66 2.78
N GLN A 395 -20.39 2.76 2.30
CA GLN A 395 -19.88 2.81 0.92
C GLN A 395 -20.53 1.78 0.01
N GLN A 396 -21.27 0.81 0.56
CA GLN A 396 -21.96 -0.20 -0.22
C GLN A 396 -23.29 0.34 -0.78
N ILE A 397 -23.67 -0.11 -1.96
CA ILE A 397 -24.95 0.24 -2.61
C ILE A 397 -25.79 -1.02 -2.86
N THR A 398 -27.08 -0.85 -3.13
CA THR A 398 -27.93 -1.98 -3.53
C THR A 398 -27.68 -2.40 -4.98
N PRO A 399 -28.10 -3.61 -5.40
CA PRO A 399 -28.02 -4.03 -6.81
C PRO A 399 -28.76 -3.08 -7.76
N GLU A 400 -29.91 -2.54 -7.35
CA GLU A 400 -30.67 -1.58 -8.13
C GLU A 400 -29.88 -0.27 -8.31
N ALA A 401 -29.30 0.25 -7.24
CA ALA A 401 -28.47 1.46 -7.29
C ALA A 401 -27.20 1.23 -8.14
N LEU A 402 -26.62 0.02 -8.12
CA LEU A 402 -25.52 -0.35 -8.99
C LEU A 402 -25.94 -0.32 -10.47
N LYS A 403 -27.08 -0.88 -10.82
CA LYS A 403 -27.64 -0.86 -12.18
C LYS A 403 -27.84 0.56 -12.67
N GLU A 404 -28.41 1.42 -11.83
CA GLU A 404 -28.60 2.85 -12.16
C GLU A 404 -27.26 3.57 -12.34
N LEU A 405 -26.27 3.30 -11.46
CA LEU A 405 -24.94 3.87 -11.55
C LEU A 405 -24.28 3.48 -12.88
N ILE A 406 -24.27 2.19 -13.23
CA ILE A 406 -23.71 1.70 -14.49
C ILE A 406 -24.39 2.36 -15.70
N GLY A 407 -25.70 2.49 -15.67
CA GLY A 407 -26.48 3.15 -16.73
C GLY A 407 -26.16 4.64 -16.93
N LYS A 408 -25.59 5.32 -15.93
CA LYS A 408 -25.16 6.72 -15.99
C LYS A 408 -23.71 6.88 -16.46
N LEU A 409 -22.91 5.79 -16.50
CA LEU A 409 -21.52 5.84 -16.87
C LEU A 409 -21.33 5.87 -18.39
N THR A 410 -20.41 6.68 -18.85
CA THR A 410 -19.94 6.72 -20.23
C THR A 410 -18.69 5.86 -20.39
N PHE A 411 -18.84 4.75 -21.10
CA PHE A 411 -17.72 3.87 -21.43
C PHE A 411 -16.98 4.40 -22.65
N ARG A 412 -15.72 4.87 -22.46
CA ARG A 412 -14.91 5.45 -23.53
C ARG A 412 -14.00 4.39 -24.16
N SER A 413 -13.77 4.51 -25.46
CA SER A 413 -12.80 3.66 -26.16
C SER A 413 -11.37 4.17 -25.93
N LYS A 414 -10.43 3.26 -25.70
CA LYS A 414 -8.98 3.58 -25.67
C LYS A 414 -8.44 3.97 -27.05
N LYS A 415 -9.16 3.63 -28.14
CA LYS A 415 -8.84 4.01 -29.52
C LYS A 415 -9.70 5.20 -29.91
N SER A 416 -9.09 6.28 -30.37
CA SER A 416 -9.84 7.43 -30.86
C SER A 416 -10.59 7.05 -32.16
N GLY A 417 -11.92 7.15 -32.10
CA GLY A 417 -12.79 7.05 -33.30
C GLY A 417 -13.04 8.39 -34.00
N GLY A 418 -12.41 9.47 -33.50
CA GLY A 418 -12.52 10.83 -34.05
C GLY A 418 -11.30 11.25 -34.83
N THR A 419 -11.34 12.43 -35.42
CA THR A 419 -10.23 13.01 -36.21
C THR A 419 -8.95 13.07 -35.35
N GLU A 420 -8.07 12.07 -35.48
CA GLU A 420 -6.72 12.03 -34.88
C GLU A 420 -5.96 13.34 -35.11
N ARG A 421 -6.29 14.05 -36.21
CA ARG A 421 -5.68 15.31 -36.61
C ARG A 421 -5.98 16.46 -35.64
N ASP A 422 -7.23 16.60 -35.17
CA ASP A 422 -7.59 17.69 -34.28
C ASP A 422 -6.98 17.51 -32.90
N LEU A 423 -6.98 16.27 -32.38
CA LEU A 423 -6.33 15.94 -31.13
C LEU A 423 -4.79 16.10 -31.23
N ALA A 424 -4.20 15.75 -32.37
CA ALA A 424 -2.76 15.94 -32.60
C ALA A 424 -2.38 17.44 -32.65
N ASN A 425 -3.21 18.28 -33.27
CA ASN A 425 -2.99 19.72 -33.28
C ASN A 425 -3.04 20.32 -31.86
N LEU A 426 -4.08 19.98 -31.06
CA LEU A 426 -4.19 20.45 -29.69
C LEU A 426 -3.03 19.96 -28.79
N ARG A 427 -2.54 18.74 -29.00
CA ARG A 427 -1.33 18.25 -28.31
C ARG A 427 -0.10 19.03 -28.74
N GLY A 428 0.04 19.36 -30.03
CA GLY A 428 1.12 20.20 -30.50
C GLY A 428 1.10 21.58 -29.85
N GLU A 429 -0.07 22.22 -29.70
CA GLU A 429 -0.20 23.49 -29.00
C GLU A 429 0.25 23.37 -27.53
N ILE A 430 -0.08 22.26 -26.84
CA ILE A 430 0.39 22.01 -25.46
C ILE A 430 1.92 21.86 -25.45
N ASP A 431 2.51 21.09 -26.37
CA ASP A 431 3.95 20.88 -26.46
C ASP A 431 4.71 22.20 -26.66
N ASP A 432 4.15 23.12 -27.48
CA ASP A 432 4.71 24.47 -27.70
C ASP A 432 4.64 25.30 -26.39
N ILE A 433 3.49 25.31 -25.72
CA ILE A 433 3.31 26.00 -24.43
C ILE A 433 4.26 25.43 -23.35
N ASP A 434 4.40 24.13 -23.27
CA ASP A 434 5.33 23.49 -22.33
C ASP A 434 6.78 23.87 -22.60
N SER A 435 7.14 24.01 -23.88
CA SER A 435 8.46 24.49 -24.29
C SER A 435 8.72 25.94 -23.84
N GLU A 436 7.72 26.81 -23.93
CA GLU A 436 7.80 28.18 -23.43
C GLU A 436 7.91 28.22 -21.91
N LEU A 437 7.12 27.39 -21.20
CA LEU A 437 7.19 27.26 -19.73
C LEU A 437 8.59 26.83 -19.27
N LEU A 438 9.21 25.84 -19.94
CA LEU A 438 10.57 25.39 -19.63
C LEU A 438 11.59 26.54 -19.80
N GLN A 439 11.48 27.34 -20.85
CA GLN A 439 12.36 28.51 -21.07
C GLN A 439 12.18 29.57 -19.96
N LEU A 440 10.93 29.86 -19.55
CA LEU A 440 10.64 30.78 -18.47
C LEU A 440 11.17 30.28 -17.12
N LEU A 441 11.03 28.98 -16.84
CA LEU A 441 11.58 28.33 -15.64
C LEU A 441 13.12 28.40 -15.63
N ALA A 442 13.79 28.11 -16.74
CA ALA A 442 15.24 28.21 -16.88
C ALA A 442 15.71 29.65 -16.58
N ARG A 443 15.09 30.66 -17.20
CA ARG A 443 15.39 32.07 -16.95
C ARG A 443 15.16 32.47 -15.50
N ARG A 444 14.06 31.98 -14.88
CA ARG A 444 13.77 32.23 -13.47
C ARG A 444 14.84 31.64 -12.54
N MET A 445 15.35 30.44 -12.87
CA MET A 445 16.42 29.78 -12.10
C MET A 445 17.78 30.49 -12.27
N GLU A 446 18.06 31.10 -13.43
CA GLU A 446 19.23 31.96 -13.62
C GLU A 446 19.15 33.20 -12.70
N VAL A 447 18.00 33.88 -12.66
CA VAL A 447 17.78 35.03 -11.76
C VAL A 447 17.89 34.60 -10.29
N SER A 448 17.38 33.41 -9.94
CA SER A 448 17.52 32.84 -8.60
C SER A 448 18.99 32.61 -8.21
N ALA A 449 19.83 32.15 -9.16
CA ALA A 449 21.27 32.03 -8.95
C ALA A 449 21.92 33.39 -8.69
N GLN A 450 21.59 34.43 -9.48
CA GLN A 450 22.11 35.78 -9.27
C GLN A 450 21.71 36.35 -7.89
N ILE A 451 20.50 36.06 -7.43
CA ILE A 451 20.04 36.38 -6.07
C ILE A 451 20.88 35.65 -5.02
N GLY A 452 21.22 34.37 -5.23
CA GLY A 452 22.09 33.59 -4.37
C GLY A 452 23.48 34.23 -4.24
N GLU A 453 24.10 34.61 -5.34
CA GLU A 453 25.38 35.30 -5.38
C GLU A 453 25.34 36.63 -4.67
N TYR A 454 24.27 37.42 -4.86
CA TYR A 454 24.06 38.67 -4.15
C TYR A 454 23.96 38.46 -2.62
N LYS A 455 23.15 37.49 -2.20
CA LYS A 455 22.97 37.14 -0.77
C LYS A 455 24.27 36.67 -0.12
N LYS A 456 25.05 35.81 -0.82
CA LYS A 456 26.36 35.35 -0.37
C LYS A 456 27.30 36.56 -0.10
N ARG A 457 27.42 37.46 -1.08
CA ARG A 457 28.29 38.65 -0.97
C ARG A 457 27.88 39.63 0.13
N ASN A 458 26.58 39.71 0.43
CA ASN A 458 26.03 40.67 1.40
C ASN A 458 25.64 40.01 2.74
N ASN A 459 26.00 38.75 2.96
CA ASN A 459 25.69 37.99 4.17
C ASN A 459 24.19 37.97 4.55
N VAL A 460 23.31 37.78 3.54
CA VAL A 460 21.84 37.72 3.69
C VAL A 460 21.35 36.28 3.67
N THR A 461 20.40 35.96 4.50
CA THR A 461 19.80 34.59 4.57
C THR A 461 19.10 34.21 3.27
N VAL A 462 19.12 32.93 2.93
CA VAL A 462 18.49 32.38 1.70
C VAL A 462 16.97 32.57 1.77
N VAL A 463 16.35 32.23 2.89
CA VAL A 463 14.88 32.25 3.04
C VAL A 463 14.40 33.55 3.68
N GLN A 464 13.39 34.18 3.08
CA GLN A 464 12.67 35.34 3.58
C GLN A 464 11.17 35.01 3.61
N MET A 465 10.70 34.47 4.74
CA MET A 465 9.35 33.89 4.88
C MET A 465 8.21 34.86 4.59
N ASP A 466 8.34 36.13 5.03
CA ASP A 466 7.28 37.14 4.83
C ASP A 466 7.13 37.52 3.35
N ARG A 467 8.25 37.58 2.62
CA ARG A 467 8.24 37.78 1.18
C ARG A 467 7.59 36.62 0.44
N TRP A 468 7.90 35.40 0.86
CA TRP A 468 7.31 34.19 0.24
C TRP A 468 5.80 34.15 0.39
N LYS A 469 5.28 34.35 1.60
CA LYS A 469 3.83 34.35 1.86
C LYS A 469 3.11 35.38 1.00
N LYS A 470 3.69 36.60 0.86
CA LYS A 470 3.12 37.64 0.01
C LYS A 470 3.09 37.23 -1.47
N ILE A 471 4.21 36.71 -1.99
CA ILE A 471 4.32 36.29 -3.39
C ILE A 471 3.31 35.20 -3.69
N LEU A 472 3.16 34.19 -2.82
CA LEU A 472 2.22 33.10 -3.02
C LEU A 472 0.76 33.61 -3.03
N ALA A 473 0.41 34.52 -2.11
CA ALA A 473 -0.92 35.11 -2.08
C ALA A 473 -1.23 35.90 -3.37
N ASP A 474 -0.29 36.72 -3.83
CA ASP A 474 -0.41 37.52 -5.06
C ASP A 474 -0.57 36.58 -6.30
N HIS A 475 0.15 35.45 -6.33
CA HIS A 475 0.03 34.46 -7.42
C HIS A 475 -1.29 33.72 -7.41
N ILE A 476 -1.80 33.36 -6.23
CA ILE A 476 -3.13 32.73 -6.11
C ILE A 476 -4.22 33.68 -6.59
N GLU A 477 -4.16 34.98 -6.24
CA GLU A 477 -5.10 35.99 -6.71
C GLU A 477 -5.05 36.15 -8.22
N THR A 478 -3.85 36.37 -8.77
CA THR A 478 -3.63 36.52 -10.23
C THR A 478 -4.09 35.28 -10.99
N GLY A 479 -3.79 34.08 -10.47
CA GLY A 479 -4.16 32.86 -11.14
C GLY A 479 -5.67 32.60 -11.14
N LYS A 480 -6.38 33.00 -10.10
CA LYS A 480 -7.87 32.97 -10.09
C LYS A 480 -8.45 33.84 -11.22
N ASP A 481 -7.89 35.02 -11.42
CA ASP A 481 -8.31 35.93 -12.51
C ASP A 481 -8.06 35.31 -13.91
N LEU A 482 -7.07 34.43 -14.00
CA LEU A 482 -6.76 33.66 -15.22
C LEU A 482 -7.54 32.35 -15.33
N GLY A 483 -8.44 32.04 -14.39
CA GLY A 483 -9.23 30.83 -14.36
C GLY A 483 -8.49 29.57 -13.91
N LEU A 484 -7.34 29.72 -13.23
CA LEU A 484 -6.55 28.63 -12.70
C LEU A 484 -6.99 28.24 -11.28
N ASP A 485 -6.89 26.97 -10.95
CA ASP A 485 -7.18 26.46 -9.62
C ASP A 485 -6.14 26.90 -8.59
N SER A 486 -6.59 27.29 -7.40
CA SER A 486 -5.71 27.79 -6.34
C SER A 486 -4.75 26.71 -5.81
N GLU A 487 -5.17 25.44 -5.80
CA GLU A 487 -4.34 24.31 -5.37
C GLU A 487 -3.20 24.08 -6.37
N LEU A 488 -3.52 24.06 -7.67
CA LEU A 488 -2.53 23.97 -8.75
C LEU A 488 -1.47 25.08 -8.63
N ILE A 489 -1.90 26.33 -8.42
CA ILE A 489 -0.96 27.46 -8.30
C ILE A 489 -0.07 27.28 -7.07
N THR A 490 -0.64 26.89 -5.96
CA THR A 490 0.10 26.65 -4.72
C THR A 490 1.19 25.59 -4.94
N GLU A 491 0.83 24.42 -5.45
CA GLU A 491 1.75 23.30 -5.68
C GLU A 491 2.89 23.70 -6.65
N VAL A 492 2.56 24.30 -7.78
CA VAL A 492 3.54 24.73 -8.77
C VAL A 492 4.53 25.76 -8.18
N PHE A 493 4.03 26.80 -7.51
CA PHE A 493 4.91 27.83 -6.97
C PHE A 493 5.67 27.38 -5.72
N GLU A 494 5.15 26.46 -4.91
CA GLU A 494 5.91 25.80 -3.83
C GLU A 494 7.09 25.00 -4.41
N ALA A 495 6.86 24.18 -5.45
CA ALA A 495 7.92 23.41 -6.10
C ALA A 495 9.00 24.34 -6.70
N ILE A 496 8.60 25.40 -7.38
CA ILE A 496 9.51 26.39 -7.95
C ILE A 496 10.29 27.12 -6.84
N HIS A 497 9.64 27.44 -5.71
CA HIS A 497 10.29 28.10 -4.57
C HIS A 497 11.33 27.20 -3.92
N GLN A 498 10.99 25.92 -3.71
CA GLN A 498 11.90 24.91 -3.17
C GLN A 498 13.16 24.77 -4.05
N ALA A 499 12.97 24.63 -5.37
CA ALA A 499 14.08 24.57 -6.32
C ALA A 499 14.96 25.84 -6.28
N SER A 500 14.35 27.02 -6.08
CA SER A 500 15.08 28.29 -5.93
C SER A 500 15.91 28.35 -4.64
N ILE A 501 15.37 27.83 -3.52
CA ILE A 501 16.10 27.71 -2.25
C ILE A 501 17.32 26.80 -2.42
N GLU A 502 17.12 25.62 -2.99
CA GLU A 502 18.21 24.67 -3.22
C GLU A 502 19.30 25.24 -4.11
N ARG A 503 18.93 25.94 -5.18
CA ARG A 503 19.89 26.61 -6.08
C ARG A 503 20.72 27.66 -5.34
N GLN A 504 20.06 28.52 -4.53
CA GLN A 504 20.73 29.53 -3.73
C GLN A 504 21.61 28.92 -2.63
N SER A 505 21.14 27.87 -1.95
CA SER A 505 21.90 27.16 -0.91
C SER A 505 23.20 26.58 -1.45
N ARG A 506 23.18 25.91 -2.61
CA ARG A 506 24.40 25.40 -3.29
C ARG A 506 25.42 26.51 -3.59
N ILE A 507 24.93 27.70 -3.96
CA ILE A 507 25.82 28.86 -4.19
C ILE A 507 26.40 29.38 -2.88
N MET A 508 25.66 29.34 -1.79
CA MET A 508 26.14 29.76 -0.47
C MET A 508 27.22 28.82 0.09
N GLU A 509 27.09 27.50 -0.20
CA GLU A 509 28.02 26.46 0.27
C GLU A 509 29.34 26.38 -0.53
N GLY A 510 29.31 26.66 -1.83
CA GLY A 510 30.48 26.64 -2.73
C GLY A 510 31.11 28.01 -2.89
#